data_cc855e87b9864926dd9802483da9ed5c
#
_entry.id   cc855e87b9864926dd9802483da9ed5c
#
_cell.length_a   1.000
_cell.length_b   1.000
_cell.length_c   1.000
_cell.angle_alpha   90.00
_cell.angle_beta   90.00
_cell.angle_gamma   90.00
#
_symmetry.space_group_name_H-M   'P 1'
#
loop_
_entity.id
_entity.type
_entity.pdbx_description
1 polymer ?
#
loop_
_entity_poly.entity_id
_entity_poly.type
_entity_poly.pdbx_seq_one_letter_code
_entity_poly.pdbx_strand_id
1 'polypeptide(L)'
;MKSVKILLSVALAVVGVVAMAQDFSDDAKYGKYGATPEERKDNIYLLNFFNQDFQTASGYLKQLLDKCPKASENIYAKGATVMKNKIARAKSVAEKKTYIDSLMLLYDLRIENFGDHATRGKAYILDRKARDFLIYNPLDHERVLELFREAIAAQPDPELVAIYFKQLTDYYKDDGEGSPEEIIAEYDRLSPVFDGATGQAAEYKDQFDKCFGLSGVASCENLEAMFKEKIAASNNDPDVLAQAVDLMTRAKCDSEFYLTTAEKYYEVKPSAETALFLAQAFQNKQEYDKAIKYLTEALAVETDNVEKEKLLVRIGVVQLATKNYAEARKAALEAQALNPEDGMTYFVLAQCYGAQASGANFTSQAMYWVAYDTMEKAAQLLEEADLKETATKMMAAFRSAWPSKEECFFNEVQAGQRYVVNGIATTVRCIR
;
A
#
# COMPACT_ATOMS: atom_id res chain seq x y z
N MET A 1 -31.69 -26.59 -5.67
CA MET A 1 -32.40 -27.57 -6.56
C MET A 1 -33.69 -26.95 -7.06
N LYS A 2 -33.77 -26.57 -8.34
CA LYS A 2 -34.86 -26.78 -9.29
C LYS A 2 -34.57 -25.97 -10.54
N SER A 3 -34.02 -26.68 -11.51
CA SER A 3 -33.82 -26.22 -12.87
C SER A 3 -35.17 -26.02 -13.57
N VAL A 4 -35.39 -24.87 -14.20
CA VAL A 4 -36.46 -24.73 -15.19
C VAL A 4 -35.80 -24.66 -16.55
N LYS A 5 -35.84 -25.78 -17.28
CA LYS A 5 -35.55 -25.87 -18.71
C LYS A 5 -36.79 -25.42 -19.46
N ILE A 6 -36.71 -24.36 -20.24
CA ILE A 6 -37.70 -24.05 -21.27
C ILE A 6 -37.13 -24.54 -22.59
N LEU A 7 -37.70 -25.62 -23.09
CA LEU A 7 -37.54 -26.12 -24.47
C LEU A 7 -38.42 -25.26 -25.40
N LEU A 8 -37.79 -24.56 -26.33
CA LEU A 8 -38.50 -24.05 -27.51
C LEU A 8 -38.08 -24.88 -28.71
N SER A 9 -38.99 -25.71 -29.15
CA SER A 9 -38.93 -26.45 -30.42
C SER A 9 -39.21 -25.49 -31.58
N VAL A 10 -38.24 -25.33 -32.51
CA VAL A 10 -38.43 -24.62 -33.79
C VAL A 10 -38.51 -25.64 -34.89
N ALA A 11 -39.67 -25.68 -35.54
CA ALA A 11 -39.90 -26.48 -36.75
C ALA A 11 -39.12 -25.87 -37.93
N LEU A 12 -38.31 -26.70 -38.59
CA LEU A 12 -37.64 -26.38 -39.85
C LEU A 12 -38.66 -26.38 -40.97
N ALA A 13 -38.89 -25.25 -41.62
CA ALA A 13 -39.41 -25.15 -42.95
C ALA A 13 -38.27 -24.80 -43.92
N VAL A 14 -37.79 -25.78 -44.68
CA VAL A 14 -36.82 -25.57 -45.76
C VAL A 14 -37.56 -25.03 -46.96
N VAL A 15 -37.41 -23.76 -47.27
CA VAL A 15 -37.69 -23.18 -48.57
C VAL A 15 -36.36 -22.69 -49.14
N GLY A 16 -35.91 -23.39 -50.19
CA GLY A 16 -34.71 -23.01 -50.92
C GLY A 16 -34.90 -21.69 -51.65
N VAL A 17 -34.20 -20.68 -51.26
CA VAL A 17 -33.92 -19.46 -52.03
C VAL A 17 -32.43 -19.35 -52.19
N VAL A 18 -31.97 -19.37 -53.45
CA VAL A 18 -30.59 -19.03 -53.79
C VAL A 18 -30.38 -17.56 -53.39
N ALA A 19 -29.85 -17.35 -52.20
CA ALA A 19 -29.45 -16.01 -51.74
C ALA A 19 -28.09 -15.69 -52.35
N MET A 20 -28.03 -14.71 -53.21
CA MET A 20 -26.80 -13.97 -53.45
C MET A 20 -26.25 -13.54 -52.10
N ALA A 21 -24.95 -13.68 -51.89
CA ALA A 21 -24.30 -13.22 -50.67
C ALA A 21 -24.44 -11.69 -50.60
N GLN A 22 -25.49 -11.21 -49.93
CA GLN A 22 -25.60 -9.84 -49.48
C GLN A 22 -24.69 -9.68 -48.27
N ASP A 23 -23.91 -8.62 -48.27
CA ASP A 23 -23.08 -8.23 -47.13
C ASP A 23 -24.01 -7.81 -45.97
N PHE A 24 -24.22 -8.73 -45.02
CA PHE A 24 -25.09 -8.56 -43.86
C PHE A 24 -24.46 -7.73 -42.73
N SER A 25 -23.26 -7.15 -42.92
CA SER A 25 -22.58 -6.36 -41.91
C SER A 25 -23.39 -5.13 -41.47
N ASP A 26 -24.09 -4.49 -42.38
CA ASP A 26 -24.95 -3.34 -42.10
C ASP A 26 -26.30 -3.73 -41.45
N ASP A 27 -26.82 -4.91 -41.71
CA ASP A 27 -28.05 -5.39 -41.07
C ASP A 27 -27.85 -5.67 -39.59
N ALA A 28 -26.68 -6.20 -39.20
CA ALA A 28 -26.33 -6.41 -37.81
C ALA A 28 -26.13 -5.09 -37.05
N LYS A 29 -25.80 -4.00 -37.74
CA LYS A 29 -25.52 -2.70 -37.14
C LYS A 29 -26.77 -1.85 -36.94
N TYR A 30 -27.58 -1.68 -37.94
CA TYR A 30 -28.72 -0.75 -37.95
C TYR A 30 -30.09 -1.41 -37.88
N GLY A 31 -30.19 -2.72 -37.81
CA GLY A 31 -31.40 -3.46 -37.63
C GLY A 31 -31.18 -4.92 -37.28
N LYS A 32 -32.21 -5.58 -36.72
CA LYS A 32 -32.18 -7.03 -36.57
C LYS A 32 -32.26 -7.70 -37.93
N TYR A 33 -31.76 -8.95 -37.99
CA TYR A 33 -31.89 -9.75 -39.20
C TYR A 33 -33.34 -9.73 -39.72
N GLY A 34 -33.53 -9.38 -40.97
CA GLY A 34 -34.86 -9.24 -41.61
C GLY A 34 -35.51 -7.84 -41.50
N ALA A 35 -34.83 -6.85 -40.92
CA ALA A 35 -35.35 -5.49 -40.92
C ALA A 35 -35.47 -4.92 -42.34
N THR A 36 -36.57 -4.21 -42.61
CA THR A 36 -36.79 -3.55 -43.92
C THR A 36 -35.85 -2.34 -44.09
N PRO A 37 -35.59 -1.88 -45.33
CA PRO A 37 -34.85 -0.67 -45.60
C PRO A 37 -35.41 0.58 -44.88
N GLU A 38 -36.74 0.70 -44.81
CA GLU A 38 -37.41 1.77 -44.08
C GLU A 38 -37.14 1.69 -42.58
N GLU A 39 -37.25 0.53 -41.96
CA GLU A 39 -36.94 0.35 -40.53
C GLU A 39 -35.48 0.71 -40.22
N ARG A 40 -34.55 0.32 -41.07
CA ARG A 40 -33.12 0.70 -40.91
C ARG A 40 -32.92 2.22 -41.00
N LYS A 41 -33.59 2.88 -41.96
CA LYS A 41 -33.54 4.33 -42.10
C LYS A 41 -34.09 5.05 -40.86
N ASP A 42 -35.19 4.55 -40.31
CA ASP A 42 -35.81 5.07 -39.10
C ASP A 42 -34.88 4.89 -37.87
N ASN A 43 -34.26 3.73 -37.76
CA ASN A 43 -33.30 3.44 -36.69
C ASN A 43 -32.07 4.35 -36.78
N ILE A 44 -31.52 4.63 -37.96
CA ILE A 44 -30.44 5.57 -38.19
C ILE A 44 -30.85 6.99 -37.76
N TYR A 45 -32.06 7.40 -38.14
CA TYR A 45 -32.57 8.72 -37.73
C TYR A 45 -32.71 8.85 -36.21
N LEU A 46 -33.30 7.86 -35.55
CA LEU A 46 -33.45 7.82 -34.10
C LEU A 46 -32.11 7.80 -33.40
N LEU A 47 -31.14 7.03 -33.91
CA LEU A 47 -29.78 6.98 -33.38
C LEU A 47 -29.08 8.34 -33.48
N ASN A 48 -29.19 9.01 -34.63
CA ASN A 48 -28.62 10.33 -34.82
C ASN A 48 -29.24 11.36 -33.89
N PHE A 49 -30.58 11.33 -33.74
CA PHE A 49 -31.27 12.19 -32.79
C PHE A 49 -30.85 11.90 -31.35
N PHE A 50 -30.79 10.64 -30.94
CA PHE A 50 -30.30 10.26 -29.61
C PHE A 50 -28.85 10.66 -29.39
N ASN A 51 -28.00 10.60 -30.40
CA ASN A 51 -26.61 11.04 -30.30
C ASN A 51 -26.46 12.57 -30.20
N GLN A 52 -27.37 13.33 -30.78
CA GLN A 52 -27.35 14.81 -30.67
C GLN A 52 -27.94 15.31 -29.37
N ASP A 53 -29.08 14.80 -28.95
CA ASP A 53 -29.79 15.21 -27.73
C ASP A 53 -30.40 14.01 -27.00
N PHE A 54 -29.57 13.25 -26.30
CA PHE A 54 -29.99 12.05 -25.57
C PHE A 54 -30.93 12.35 -24.39
N GLN A 55 -30.96 13.58 -23.87
CA GLN A 55 -31.88 13.97 -22.80
C GLN A 55 -33.32 14.00 -23.32
N THR A 56 -33.57 14.70 -24.40
CA THR A 56 -34.89 14.75 -25.06
C THR A 56 -35.25 13.42 -25.70
N ALA A 57 -34.27 12.75 -26.33
CA ALA A 57 -34.45 11.48 -26.97
C ALA A 57 -34.50 10.26 -26.06
N SER A 58 -34.48 10.46 -24.72
CA SER A 58 -34.42 9.36 -23.73
C SER A 58 -35.56 8.32 -23.86
N GLY A 59 -36.72 8.72 -24.38
CA GLY A 59 -37.83 7.81 -24.65
C GLY A 59 -37.55 6.77 -25.74
N TYR A 60 -36.59 7.02 -26.64
CA TYR A 60 -36.22 6.13 -27.72
C TYR A 60 -35.13 5.12 -27.33
N LEU A 61 -34.56 5.23 -26.15
CA LEU A 61 -33.48 4.32 -25.72
C LEU A 61 -33.89 2.85 -25.81
N LYS A 62 -35.08 2.52 -25.29
CA LYS A 62 -35.59 1.14 -25.37
C LYS A 62 -35.72 0.64 -26.83
N GLN A 63 -36.23 1.49 -27.71
CA GLN A 63 -36.39 1.14 -29.13
C GLN A 63 -35.04 0.91 -29.81
N LEU A 64 -34.02 1.73 -29.51
CA LEU A 64 -32.68 1.57 -30.04
C LEU A 64 -32.03 0.27 -29.55
N LEU A 65 -32.18 -0.06 -28.25
CA LEU A 65 -31.68 -1.30 -27.67
C LEU A 65 -32.37 -2.54 -28.26
N ASP A 66 -33.66 -2.45 -28.54
CA ASP A 66 -34.41 -3.56 -29.08
C ASP A 66 -34.15 -3.77 -30.60
N LYS A 67 -34.01 -2.69 -31.36
CA LYS A 67 -33.97 -2.77 -32.83
C LYS A 67 -32.57 -2.72 -33.42
N CYS A 68 -31.62 -1.95 -32.83
CA CYS A 68 -30.28 -1.79 -33.37
C CYS A 68 -29.19 -1.71 -32.25
N PRO A 69 -29.09 -2.73 -31.40
CA PRO A 69 -28.19 -2.73 -30.25
C PRO A 69 -26.69 -2.57 -30.61
N LYS A 70 -26.31 -3.02 -31.81
CA LYS A 70 -24.92 -2.92 -32.32
C LYS A 70 -24.62 -1.64 -33.11
N ALA A 71 -25.60 -0.73 -33.27
CA ALA A 71 -25.41 0.46 -34.08
C ALA A 71 -24.38 1.43 -33.54
N SER A 72 -24.32 1.60 -32.23
CA SER A 72 -23.34 2.51 -31.58
C SER A 72 -23.18 2.22 -30.10
N GLU A 73 -21.96 2.18 -29.63
CA GLU A 73 -21.60 2.16 -28.20
C GLU A 73 -22.24 3.34 -27.41
N ASN A 74 -22.45 4.47 -28.08
CA ASN A 74 -23.08 5.64 -27.49
C ASN A 74 -24.50 5.40 -26.96
N ILE A 75 -25.25 4.42 -27.52
CA ILE A 75 -26.55 4.04 -27.01
C ILE A 75 -26.45 3.68 -25.52
N TYR A 76 -25.44 2.92 -25.18
CA TYR A 76 -25.19 2.45 -23.81
C TYR A 76 -24.57 3.54 -22.94
N ALA A 77 -23.53 4.25 -23.42
CA ALA A 77 -22.83 5.27 -22.65
C ALA A 77 -23.75 6.45 -22.29
N LYS A 78 -24.51 6.96 -23.27
CA LYS A 78 -25.52 8.02 -23.05
C LYS A 78 -26.75 7.48 -22.34
N GLY A 79 -27.15 6.24 -22.64
CA GLY A 79 -28.21 5.53 -21.92
C GLY A 79 -27.93 5.42 -20.43
N ALA A 80 -26.69 5.08 -20.03
CA ALA A 80 -26.28 5.08 -18.62
C ALA A 80 -26.44 6.47 -17.98
N THR A 81 -26.06 7.55 -18.69
CA THR A 81 -26.28 8.93 -18.21
C THR A 81 -27.75 9.25 -18.02
N VAL A 82 -28.62 8.81 -18.96
CA VAL A 82 -30.08 8.96 -18.84
C VAL A 82 -30.58 8.24 -17.58
N MET A 83 -30.12 6.99 -17.32
CA MET A 83 -30.54 6.26 -16.12
C MET A 83 -30.05 6.92 -14.84
N LYS A 84 -28.80 7.39 -14.79
CA LYS A 84 -28.26 8.16 -13.65
C LYS A 84 -29.10 9.41 -13.35
N ASN A 85 -29.50 10.14 -14.38
CA ASN A 85 -30.39 11.30 -14.21
C ASN A 85 -31.79 10.89 -13.68
N LYS A 86 -32.34 9.75 -14.11
CA LYS A 86 -33.59 9.22 -13.59
C LYS A 86 -33.46 8.76 -12.15
N ILE A 87 -32.37 8.09 -11.77
CA ILE A 87 -32.07 7.69 -10.38
C ILE A 87 -32.05 8.93 -9.48
N ALA A 88 -31.34 10.00 -9.92
CA ALA A 88 -31.26 11.24 -9.14
C ALA A 88 -32.59 11.97 -8.96
N ARG A 89 -33.55 11.75 -9.87
CA ARG A 89 -34.89 12.38 -9.87
C ARG A 89 -36.01 11.45 -9.41
N ALA A 90 -35.69 10.22 -9.02
CA ALA A 90 -36.67 9.23 -8.59
C ALA A 90 -37.45 9.72 -7.36
N LYS A 91 -38.77 9.54 -7.38
CA LYS A 91 -39.68 10.03 -6.31
C LYS A 91 -39.95 8.98 -5.23
N SER A 92 -39.54 7.74 -5.47
CA SER A 92 -39.71 6.64 -4.51
C SER A 92 -38.54 5.68 -4.54
N VAL A 93 -38.34 4.91 -3.48
CA VAL A 93 -37.34 3.86 -3.38
C VAL A 93 -37.54 2.79 -4.46
N ALA A 94 -38.79 2.41 -4.72
CA ALA A 94 -39.12 1.43 -5.76
C ALA A 94 -38.77 1.93 -7.17
N GLU A 95 -39.08 3.19 -7.47
CA GLU A 95 -38.71 3.81 -8.74
C GLU A 95 -37.17 3.90 -8.89
N LYS A 96 -36.47 4.33 -7.84
CA LYS A 96 -35.01 4.39 -7.80
C LYS A 96 -34.41 3.02 -8.09
N LYS A 97 -34.91 1.95 -7.43
CA LYS A 97 -34.45 0.57 -7.64
C LYS A 97 -34.64 0.15 -9.10
N THR A 98 -35.80 0.40 -9.70
CA THR A 98 -36.08 0.07 -11.10
C THR A 98 -35.08 0.73 -12.06
N TYR A 99 -34.69 1.97 -11.80
CA TYR A 99 -33.71 2.66 -12.65
C TYR A 99 -32.27 2.15 -12.42
N ILE A 100 -31.92 1.74 -11.19
CA ILE A 100 -30.65 1.09 -10.90
C ILE A 100 -30.58 -0.26 -11.63
N ASP A 101 -31.61 -1.09 -11.52
CA ASP A 101 -31.69 -2.37 -12.23
C ASP A 101 -31.56 -2.17 -13.75
N SER A 102 -32.20 -1.13 -14.29
CA SER A 102 -32.10 -0.77 -15.72
C SER A 102 -30.68 -0.29 -16.09
N LEU A 103 -29.99 0.41 -15.21
CA LEU A 103 -28.59 0.83 -15.41
C LEU A 103 -27.66 -0.39 -15.44
N MET A 104 -27.85 -1.34 -14.53
CA MET A 104 -27.06 -2.57 -14.49
C MET A 104 -27.30 -3.41 -15.76
N LEU A 105 -28.54 -3.55 -16.19
CA LEU A 105 -28.88 -4.23 -17.44
C LEU A 105 -28.23 -3.56 -18.67
N LEU A 106 -28.14 -2.23 -18.69
CA LEU A 106 -27.46 -1.50 -19.78
C LEU A 106 -25.99 -1.86 -19.87
N TYR A 107 -25.31 -2.05 -18.73
CA TYR A 107 -23.93 -2.51 -18.73
C TYR A 107 -23.81 -3.94 -19.27
N ASP A 108 -24.71 -4.86 -18.88
CA ASP A 108 -24.69 -6.23 -19.36
C ASP A 108 -24.92 -6.29 -20.87
N LEU A 109 -25.92 -5.57 -21.40
CA LEU A 109 -26.18 -5.45 -22.83
C LEU A 109 -25.01 -4.79 -23.58
N ARG A 110 -24.28 -3.83 -22.95
CA ARG A 110 -23.09 -3.25 -23.55
C ARG A 110 -21.94 -4.24 -23.62
N ILE A 111 -21.75 -5.10 -22.62
CA ILE A 111 -20.76 -6.18 -22.65
C ILE A 111 -21.12 -7.17 -23.79
N GLU A 112 -22.36 -7.54 -23.89
CA GLU A 112 -22.83 -8.47 -24.94
C GLU A 112 -22.56 -7.94 -26.37
N ASN A 113 -22.73 -6.64 -26.59
CA ASN A 113 -22.67 -6.05 -27.93
C ASN A 113 -21.31 -5.40 -28.25
N PHE A 114 -20.53 -4.96 -27.24
CA PHE A 114 -19.29 -4.22 -27.39
C PHE A 114 -18.19 -4.68 -26.42
N GLY A 115 -18.31 -5.87 -25.85
CA GLY A 115 -17.32 -6.42 -24.91
C GLY A 115 -15.93 -6.61 -25.52
N ASP A 116 -15.86 -6.83 -26.83
CA ASP A 116 -14.60 -7.03 -27.57
C ASP A 116 -13.92 -5.71 -28.00
N HIS A 117 -14.45 -4.54 -27.60
CA HIS A 117 -13.85 -3.27 -27.98
C HIS A 117 -12.46 -3.12 -27.33
N ALA A 118 -11.43 -2.79 -28.13
CA ALA A 118 -10.02 -2.83 -27.74
C ALA A 118 -9.67 -2.02 -26.47
N THR A 119 -10.29 -0.85 -26.25
CA THR A 119 -9.99 0.03 -25.11
C THR A 119 -11.15 0.23 -24.15
N ARG A 120 -12.38 0.00 -24.58
CA ARG A 120 -13.61 0.20 -23.80
C ARG A 120 -14.48 -1.05 -23.79
N GLY A 121 -13.84 -2.21 -23.86
CA GLY A 121 -14.45 -3.52 -23.85
C GLY A 121 -14.89 -3.97 -22.46
N LYS A 122 -14.98 -5.28 -22.27
CA LYS A 122 -15.54 -5.94 -21.09
C LYS A 122 -14.95 -5.41 -19.78
N ALA A 123 -13.64 -5.32 -19.67
CA ALA A 123 -12.98 -4.87 -18.43
C ALA A 123 -13.38 -3.44 -18.05
N TYR A 124 -13.31 -2.51 -19.01
CA TYR A 124 -13.74 -1.12 -18.81
C TYR A 124 -15.21 -1.01 -18.39
N ILE A 125 -16.08 -1.83 -18.99
CA ILE A 125 -17.52 -1.80 -18.70
C ILE A 125 -17.81 -2.36 -17.32
N LEU A 126 -17.14 -3.44 -16.92
CA LEU A 126 -17.26 -4.05 -15.58
C LEU A 126 -16.80 -3.10 -14.48
N ASP A 127 -15.67 -2.39 -14.66
CA ASP A 127 -15.23 -1.36 -13.73
C ASP A 127 -16.31 -0.30 -13.50
N ARG A 128 -16.87 0.23 -14.59
CA ARG A 128 -17.95 1.23 -14.49
C ARG A 128 -19.21 0.68 -13.83
N LYS A 129 -19.58 -0.57 -14.12
CA LYS A 129 -20.72 -1.25 -13.52
C LYS A 129 -20.55 -1.38 -12.01
N ALA A 130 -19.39 -1.84 -11.55
CA ALA A 130 -19.08 -2.02 -10.13
C ALA A 130 -19.11 -0.68 -9.38
N ARG A 131 -18.43 0.35 -9.90
CA ARG A 131 -18.41 1.69 -9.28
C ARG A 131 -19.78 2.33 -9.20
N ASP A 132 -20.56 2.26 -10.27
CA ASP A 132 -21.92 2.80 -10.26
C ASP A 132 -22.85 2.05 -9.30
N PHE A 133 -22.72 0.73 -9.21
CA PHE A 133 -23.51 -0.05 -8.25
C PHE A 133 -23.16 0.34 -6.82
N LEU A 134 -21.89 0.48 -6.49
CA LEU A 134 -21.43 0.96 -5.16
C LEU A 134 -22.01 2.34 -4.82
N ILE A 135 -22.04 3.28 -5.78
CA ILE A 135 -22.61 4.63 -5.57
C ILE A 135 -24.11 4.58 -5.24
N TYR A 136 -24.84 3.69 -5.86
CA TYR A 136 -26.31 3.68 -5.72
C TYR A 136 -26.85 2.67 -4.71
N ASN A 137 -26.10 1.62 -4.40
CA ASN A 137 -26.44 0.55 -3.46
C ASN A 137 -25.26 0.21 -2.52
N PRO A 138 -24.71 1.17 -1.78
CA PRO A 138 -23.52 0.95 -0.95
C PRO A 138 -23.74 -0.07 0.19
N LEU A 139 -24.98 -0.34 0.57
CA LEU A 139 -25.32 -1.28 1.63
C LEU A 139 -25.61 -2.72 1.13
N ASP A 140 -25.60 -2.95 -0.17
CA ASP A 140 -25.69 -4.30 -0.76
C ASP A 140 -24.28 -4.87 -0.91
N HIS A 141 -23.64 -5.15 0.23
CA HIS A 141 -22.22 -5.50 0.32
C HIS A 141 -21.88 -6.74 -0.50
N GLU A 142 -22.70 -7.78 -0.43
CA GLU A 142 -22.50 -9.02 -1.20
C GLU A 142 -22.42 -8.74 -2.70
N ARG A 143 -23.39 -8.01 -3.23
CA ARG A 143 -23.44 -7.69 -4.67
C ARG A 143 -22.34 -6.69 -5.08
N VAL A 144 -21.99 -5.73 -4.21
CA VAL A 144 -20.86 -4.83 -4.43
C VAL A 144 -19.57 -5.65 -4.59
N LEU A 145 -19.27 -6.54 -3.65
CA LEU A 145 -18.05 -7.34 -3.67
C LEU A 145 -18.01 -8.26 -4.90
N GLU A 146 -19.15 -8.88 -5.27
CA GLU A 146 -19.25 -9.73 -6.46
C GLU A 146 -18.89 -8.96 -7.74
N LEU A 147 -19.46 -7.76 -7.93
CA LEU A 147 -19.21 -6.94 -9.13
C LEU A 147 -17.75 -6.45 -9.21
N PHE A 148 -17.15 -6.10 -8.07
CA PHE A 148 -15.74 -5.74 -8.05
C PHE A 148 -14.83 -6.94 -8.34
N ARG A 149 -15.15 -8.15 -7.84
CA ARG A 149 -14.41 -9.39 -8.16
C ARG A 149 -14.48 -9.70 -9.66
N GLU A 150 -15.66 -9.53 -10.29
CA GLU A 150 -15.81 -9.69 -11.74
C GLU A 150 -14.93 -8.70 -12.52
N ALA A 151 -14.88 -7.44 -12.10
CA ALA A 151 -14.10 -6.40 -12.75
C ALA A 151 -12.59 -6.64 -12.59
N ILE A 152 -12.13 -6.99 -11.38
CA ILE A 152 -10.74 -7.32 -11.09
C ILE A 152 -10.29 -8.56 -11.86
N ALA A 153 -11.12 -9.58 -11.95
CA ALA A 153 -10.82 -10.78 -12.72
C ALA A 153 -10.67 -10.50 -14.24
N ALA A 154 -11.38 -9.50 -14.76
CA ALA A 154 -11.25 -9.08 -16.14
C ALA A 154 -9.99 -8.26 -16.40
N GLN A 155 -9.64 -7.36 -15.47
CA GLN A 155 -8.42 -6.56 -15.52
C GLN A 155 -8.13 -5.99 -14.11
N PRO A 156 -7.13 -6.51 -13.42
CA PRO A 156 -6.72 -5.94 -12.14
C PRO A 156 -6.09 -4.55 -12.34
N ASP A 157 -6.58 -3.58 -11.58
CA ASP A 157 -6.10 -2.19 -11.58
C ASP A 157 -5.91 -1.74 -10.12
N PRO A 158 -4.82 -1.02 -9.77
CA PRO A 158 -4.53 -0.60 -8.40
C PRO A 158 -5.67 0.16 -7.71
N GLU A 159 -6.33 1.10 -8.39
CA GLU A 159 -7.46 1.84 -7.81
C GLU A 159 -8.66 0.93 -7.54
N LEU A 160 -8.99 0.10 -8.52
CA LEU A 160 -10.12 -0.83 -8.42
C LEU A 160 -9.91 -1.82 -7.27
N VAL A 161 -8.68 -2.33 -7.12
CA VAL A 161 -8.30 -3.25 -6.04
C VAL A 161 -8.39 -2.55 -4.68
N ALA A 162 -7.90 -1.32 -4.56
CA ALA A 162 -7.95 -0.58 -3.30
C ALA A 162 -9.41 -0.29 -2.86
N ILE A 163 -10.29 0.07 -3.81
CA ILE A 163 -11.72 0.28 -3.54
C ILE A 163 -12.38 -1.03 -3.09
N TYR A 164 -12.16 -2.11 -3.84
CA TYR A 164 -12.70 -3.43 -3.49
C TYR A 164 -12.29 -3.85 -2.08
N PHE A 165 -11.00 -3.79 -1.79
CA PHE A 165 -10.46 -4.25 -0.53
C PHE A 165 -10.96 -3.41 0.66
N LYS A 166 -11.15 -2.11 0.42
CA LYS A 166 -11.80 -1.24 1.41
C LYS A 166 -13.23 -1.69 1.70
N GLN A 167 -14.03 -1.98 0.66
CA GLN A 167 -15.40 -2.46 0.86
C GLN A 167 -15.41 -3.80 1.60
N LEU A 168 -14.51 -4.72 1.26
CA LEU A 168 -14.39 -6.02 1.95
C LEU A 168 -14.08 -5.86 3.43
N THR A 169 -13.11 -4.99 3.78
CA THR A 169 -12.71 -4.76 5.17
C THR A 169 -13.76 -3.97 5.96
N ASP A 170 -14.44 -3.01 5.33
CA ASP A 170 -15.55 -2.28 5.97
C ASP A 170 -16.72 -3.22 6.28
N TYR A 171 -17.11 -4.07 5.32
CA TYR A 171 -18.16 -5.07 5.49
C TYR A 171 -17.89 -6.01 6.67
N TYR A 172 -16.65 -6.52 6.76
CA TYR A 172 -16.24 -7.37 7.89
C TYR A 172 -16.36 -6.63 9.24
N LYS A 173 -16.00 -5.35 9.29
CA LYS A 173 -16.07 -4.56 10.53
C LYS A 173 -17.48 -4.18 10.95
N ASP A 174 -18.29 -3.77 9.98
CA ASP A 174 -19.59 -3.15 10.27
C ASP A 174 -20.67 -4.21 10.54
N ASP A 175 -20.67 -5.30 9.78
CA ASP A 175 -21.72 -6.32 9.85
C ASP A 175 -21.26 -7.59 10.57
N GLY A 176 -19.95 -7.77 10.80
CA GLY A 176 -19.39 -8.96 11.45
C GLY A 176 -19.56 -10.22 10.61
N GLU A 177 -19.90 -10.06 9.32
CA GLU A 177 -20.01 -11.14 8.34
C GLU A 177 -18.75 -11.22 7.49
N GLY A 178 -18.38 -12.41 7.06
CA GLY A 178 -17.10 -12.68 6.42
C GLY A 178 -16.10 -13.32 7.39
N SER A 179 -14.93 -13.69 6.90
CA SER A 179 -13.92 -14.32 7.75
C SER A 179 -12.57 -13.59 7.68
N PRO A 180 -11.79 -13.61 8.78
CA PRO A 180 -10.40 -13.17 8.75
C PRO A 180 -9.60 -13.83 7.63
N GLU A 181 -9.84 -15.13 7.40
CA GLU A 181 -9.17 -15.93 6.38
C GLU A 181 -9.44 -15.42 4.98
N GLU A 182 -10.68 -14.97 4.68
CA GLU A 182 -11.04 -14.38 3.40
C GLU A 182 -10.28 -13.07 3.16
N ILE A 183 -10.23 -12.18 4.15
CA ILE A 183 -9.52 -10.90 4.04
C ILE A 183 -8.02 -11.15 3.82
N ILE A 184 -7.43 -12.08 4.56
CA ILE A 184 -6.02 -12.43 4.44
C ILE A 184 -5.75 -13.04 3.05
N ALA A 185 -6.59 -13.97 2.59
CA ALA A 185 -6.45 -14.59 1.27
C ALA A 185 -6.59 -13.57 0.13
N GLU A 186 -7.52 -12.63 0.23
CA GLU A 186 -7.69 -11.57 -0.76
C GLU A 186 -6.55 -10.55 -0.72
N TYR A 187 -6.04 -10.21 0.46
CA TYR A 187 -4.86 -9.37 0.59
C TYR A 187 -3.66 -10.01 -0.13
N ASP A 188 -3.42 -11.29 0.13
CA ASP A 188 -2.35 -12.05 -0.50
C ASP A 188 -2.50 -12.15 -2.03
N ARG A 189 -3.70 -12.51 -2.49
CA ARG A 189 -4.01 -12.66 -3.92
C ARG A 189 -3.84 -11.36 -4.70
N LEU A 190 -4.14 -10.21 -4.07
CA LEU A 190 -4.17 -8.90 -4.75
C LEU A 190 -2.89 -8.08 -4.54
N SER A 191 -2.06 -8.40 -3.55
CA SER A 191 -0.79 -7.70 -3.31
C SER A 191 0.11 -7.58 -4.55
N PRO A 192 0.25 -8.61 -5.43
CA PRO A 192 1.09 -8.50 -6.63
C PRO A 192 0.65 -7.43 -7.63
N VAL A 193 -0.61 -6.97 -7.58
CA VAL A 193 -1.08 -5.86 -8.43
C VAL A 193 -0.32 -4.57 -8.18
N PHE A 194 0.29 -4.46 -7.01
CA PHE A 194 1.05 -3.29 -6.58
C PHE A 194 2.56 -3.45 -6.69
N ASP A 195 3.06 -4.53 -7.29
CA ASP A 195 4.51 -4.76 -7.47
C ASP A 195 5.12 -3.66 -8.33
N GLY A 196 6.17 -3.02 -7.82
CA GLY A 196 6.81 -1.88 -8.49
C GLY A 196 5.95 -0.61 -8.59
N ALA A 197 4.87 -0.49 -7.83
CA ALA A 197 3.98 0.66 -7.87
C ALA A 197 4.70 1.97 -7.50
N THR A 198 4.48 3.01 -8.32
CA THR A 198 5.00 4.37 -8.11
C THR A 198 3.89 5.40 -8.33
N GLY A 199 4.09 6.62 -7.87
CA GLY A 199 3.11 7.70 -8.05
C GLY A 199 1.74 7.34 -7.45
N GLN A 200 0.67 7.56 -8.19
CA GLN A 200 -0.70 7.31 -7.73
C GLN A 200 -0.97 5.84 -7.38
N ALA A 201 -0.35 4.89 -8.07
CA ALA A 201 -0.47 3.47 -7.73
C ALA A 201 0.13 3.14 -6.35
N ALA A 202 1.19 3.84 -5.93
CA ALA A 202 1.75 3.70 -4.58
C ALA A 202 0.80 4.26 -3.50
N GLU A 203 0.03 5.31 -3.79
CA GLU A 203 -1.00 5.82 -2.89
C GLU A 203 -2.13 4.81 -2.69
N TYR A 204 -2.56 4.14 -3.77
CA TYR A 204 -3.54 3.05 -3.68
C TYR A 204 -3.01 1.84 -2.92
N LYS A 205 -1.72 1.51 -3.06
CA LYS A 205 -1.06 0.49 -2.26
C LYS A 205 -1.11 0.84 -0.76
N ASP A 206 -0.77 2.07 -0.41
CA ASP A 206 -0.82 2.54 0.99
C ASP A 206 -2.25 2.43 1.57
N GLN A 207 -3.28 2.76 0.79
CA GLN A 207 -4.68 2.58 1.20
C GLN A 207 -5.03 1.10 1.38
N PHE A 208 -4.62 0.23 0.47
CA PHE A 208 -4.81 -1.21 0.54
C PHE A 208 -4.17 -1.80 1.80
N ASP A 209 -2.90 -1.48 2.06
CA ASP A 209 -2.15 -1.92 3.24
C ASP A 209 -2.77 -1.38 4.55
N LYS A 210 -3.22 -0.13 4.56
CA LYS A 210 -3.93 0.46 5.71
C LYS A 210 -5.25 -0.23 6.01
N CYS A 211 -6.04 -0.55 4.97
CA CYS A 211 -7.30 -1.29 5.16
C CYS A 211 -7.03 -2.64 5.81
N PHE A 212 -6.00 -3.36 5.38
CA PHE A 212 -5.59 -4.62 6.00
C PHE A 212 -5.18 -4.44 7.46
N GLY A 213 -4.27 -3.50 7.74
CA GLY A 213 -3.80 -3.22 9.10
C GLY A 213 -4.92 -2.79 10.06
N LEU A 214 -5.90 -2.00 9.56
CA LEU A 214 -7.02 -1.50 10.35
C LEU A 214 -8.19 -2.49 10.46
N SER A 215 -8.20 -3.57 9.68
CA SER A 215 -9.26 -4.58 9.73
C SER A 215 -9.27 -5.37 11.04
N GLY A 216 -8.14 -5.40 11.75
CA GLY A 216 -7.94 -6.22 12.96
C GLY A 216 -7.61 -7.69 12.66
N VAL A 217 -7.60 -8.11 11.38
CA VAL A 217 -7.24 -9.49 11.00
C VAL A 217 -5.73 -9.70 10.89
N ALA A 218 -4.96 -8.63 10.72
CA ALA A 218 -3.50 -8.66 10.67
C ALA A 218 -2.87 -8.80 12.06
N SER A 219 -3.47 -9.60 12.94
CA SER A 219 -2.87 -9.95 14.23
C SER A 219 -1.74 -10.96 14.02
N CYS A 220 -0.76 -10.97 14.94
CA CYS A 220 0.34 -11.94 14.88
C CYS A 220 -0.19 -13.39 14.87
N GLU A 221 -1.22 -13.68 15.66
CA GLU A 221 -1.82 -15.01 15.72
C GLU A 221 -2.39 -15.45 14.35
N ASN A 222 -3.16 -14.59 13.70
CA ASN A 222 -3.75 -14.87 12.39
C ASN A 222 -2.67 -14.99 11.30
N LEU A 223 -1.69 -14.09 11.30
CA LEU A 223 -0.58 -14.13 10.35
C LEU A 223 0.24 -15.41 10.50
N GLU A 224 0.53 -15.82 11.74
CA GLU A 224 1.24 -17.06 11.98
C GLU A 224 0.46 -18.29 11.53
N ALA A 225 -0.83 -18.37 11.84
CA ALA A 225 -1.68 -19.48 11.42
C ALA A 225 -1.65 -19.62 9.89
N MET A 226 -1.87 -18.53 9.17
CA MET A 226 -1.85 -18.49 7.71
C MET A 226 -0.48 -18.90 7.14
N PHE A 227 0.61 -18.27 7.62
CA PHE A 227 1.92 -18.52 7.04
C PHE A 227 2.51 -19.88 7.43
N LYS A 228 2.13 -20.49 8.55
CA LYS A 228 2.49 -21.88 8.87
C LYS A 228 2.04 -22.84 7.77
N GLU A 229 0.81 -22.72 7.34
CA GLU A 229 0.26 -23.56 6.28
C GLU A 229 0.90 -23.23 4.92
N LYS A 230 1.02 -21.95 4.59
CA LYS A 230 1.51 -21.48 3.32
C LYS A 230 2.99 -21.82 3.08
N ILE A 231 3.84 -21.60 4.07
CA ILE A 231 5.27 -21.94 4.03
C ILE A 231 5.46 -23.46 3.91
N ALA A 232 4.66 -24.27 4.63
CA ALA A 232 4.71 -25.72 4.52
C ALA A 232 4.28 -26.20 3.13
N ALA A 233 3.22 -25.63 2.55
CA ALA A 233 2.72 -25.96 1.22
C ALA A 233 3.67 -25.55 0.10
N SER A 234 4.37 -24.42 0.25
CA SER A 234 5.29 -23.87 -0.75
C SER A 234 6.72 -24.40 -0.66
N ASN A 235 7.02 -25.29 0.29
CA ASN A 235 8.36 -25.80 0.55
C ASN A 235 9.42 -24.70 0.82
N ASN A 236 9.07 -23.71 1.63
CA ASN A 236 9.87 -22.52 1.95
C ASN A 236 10.20 -21.65 0.73
N ASP A 237 9.24 -21.44 -0.15
CA ASP A 237 9.39 -20.52 -1.28
C ASP A 237 9.88 -19.15 -0.79
N PRO A 238 10.94 -18.56 -1.41
CA PRO A 238 11.51 -17.28 -0.97
C PRO A 238 10.52 -16.12 -0.97
N ASP A 239 9.57 -16.08 -1.91
CA ASP A 239 8.60 -14.98 -2.00
C ASP A 239 7.54 -15.10 -0.90
N VAL A 240 7.14 -16.33 -0.55
CA VAL A 240 6.24 -16.61 0.59
C VAL A 240 6.93 -16.25 1.91
N LEU A 241 8.20 -16.59 2.06
CA LEU A 241 8.98 -16.23 3.24
C LEU A 241 9.15 -14.71 3.38
N ALA A 242 9.43 -14.02 2.26
CA ALA A 242 9.54 -12.57 2.22
C ALA A 242 8.25 -11.90 2.70
N GLN A 243 7.11 -12.32 2.13
CA GLN A 243 5.81 -11.81 2.48
C GLN A 243 5.47 -12.04 3.96
N ALA A 244 5.75 -13.24 4.47
CA ALA A 244 5.54 -13.59 5.87
C ALA A 244 6.34 -12.65 6.80
N VAL A 245 7.63 -12.49 6.51
CA VAL A 245 8.53 -11.63 7.31
C VAL A 245 8.09 -10.16 7.25
N ASP A 246 7.76 -9.62 6.06
CA ASP A 246 7.31 -8.24 5.91
C ASP A 246 6.02 -7.96 6.71
N LEU A 247 4.99 -8.79 6.55
CA LEU A 247 3.72 -8.60 7.24
C LEU A 247 3.84 -8.77 8.76
N MET A 248 4.58 -9.79 9.24
CA MET A 248 4.80 -9.99 10.66
C MET A 248 5.65 -8.87 11.28
N THR A 249 6.61 -8.30 10.52
CA THR A 249 7.39 -7.13 10.97
C THR A 249 6.47 -5.91 11.15
N ARG A 250 5.60 -5.61 10.18
CA ARG A 250 4.64 -4.51 10.24
C ARG A 250 3.64 -4.68 11.38
N ALA A 251 3.20 -5.91 11.63
CA ALA A 251 2.34 -6.27 12.76
C ALA A 251 3.08 -6.24 14.11
N LYS A 252 4.41 -6.01 14.10
CA LYS A 252 5.29 -6.02 15.30
C LYS A 252 5.24 -7.35 16.05
N CYS A 253 5.18 -8.45 15.31
CA CYS A 253 5.22 -9.78 15.88
C CYS A 253 6.59 -10.03 16.52
N ASP A 254 6.59 -10.83 17.58
CA ASP A 254 7.80 -11.17 18.35
C ASP A 254 7.90 -12.65 18.67
N SER A 255 7.13 -13.48 18.00
CA SER A 255 7.03 -14.93 18.24
C SER A 255 8.24 -15.71 17.75
N GLU A 256 8.39 -16.92 18.25
CA GLU A 256 9.38 -17.89 17.78
C GLU A 256 9.20 -18.23 16.29
N PHE A 257 7.94 -18.30 15.84
CA PHE A 257 7.64 -18.57 14.44
C PHE A 257 8.15 -17.43 13.53
N TYR A 258 7.95 -16.17 13.94
CA TYR A 258 8.47 -15.01 13.22
C TYR A 258 10.00 -15.06 13.09
N LEU A 259 10.70 -15.30 14.20
CA LEU A 259 12.17 -15.41 14.19
C LEU A 259 12.66 -16.52 13.26
N THR A 260 12.09 -17.73 13.41
CA THR A 260 12.47 -18.88 12.59
C THR A 260 12.19 -18.62 11.09
N THR A 261 11.10 -17.92 10.79
CA THR A 261 10.74 -17.59 9.41
C THR A 261 11.74 -16.58 8.83
N ALA A 262 12.13 -15.56 9.61
CA ALA A 262 13.13 -14.58 9.20
C ALA A 262 14.52 -15.22 8.98
N GLU A 263 14.93 -16.15 9.84
CA GLU A 263 16.17 -16.92 9.67
C GLU A 263 16.13 -17.77 8.37
N LYS A 264 15.05 -18.49 8.12
CA LYS A 264 14.87 -19.24 6.85
C LYS A 264 14.89 -18.35 5.62
N TYR A 265 14.25 -17.19 5.71
CA TYR A 265 14.27 -16.22 4.60
C TYR A 265 15.70 -15.80 4.29
N TYR A 266 16.49 -15.47 5.31
CA TYR A 266 17.89 -15.10 5.13
C TYR A 266 18.75 -16.22 4.54
N GLU A 267 18.53 -17.48 4.94
CA GLU A 267 19.26 -18.63 4.42
C GLU A 267 19.03 -18.85 2.91
N VAL A 268 17.80 -18.63 2.43
CA VAL A 268 17.46 -18.82 0.99
C VAL A 268 17.72 -17.58 0.13
N LYS A 269 17.68 -16.39 0.72
CA LYS A 269 17.90 -15.13 0.02
C LYS A 269 18.76 -14.18 0.86
N PRO A 270 20.07 -14.48 1.01
CA PRO A 270 20.96 -13.59 1.74
C PRO A 270 21.14 -12.28 0.97
N SER A 271 20.69 -11.18 1.57
CA SER A 271 20.81 -9.82 1.04
C SER A 271 20.80 -8.82 2.19
N ALA A 272 21.16 -7.57 1.93
CA ALA A 272 21.04 -6.51 2.92
C ALA A 272 19.60 -6.38 3.44
N GLU A 273 18.61 -6.49 2.53
CA GLU A 273 17.18 -6.41 2.86
C GLU A 273 16.75 -7.54 3.82
N THR A 274 17.09 -8.80 3.52
CA THR A 274 16.72 -9.94 4.37
C THR A 274 17.42 -9.89 5.72
N ALA A 275 18.70 -9.45 5.75
CA ALA A 275 19.44 -9.25 7.00
C ALA A 275 18.83 -8.13 7.85
N LEU A 276 18.32 -7.07 7.22
CA LEU A 276 17.60 -6.00 7.93
C LEU A 276 16.31 -6.49 8.59
N PHE A 277 15.51 -7.30 7.90
CA PHE A 277 14.32 -7.91 8.48
C PHE A 277 14.67 -8.79 9.68
N LEU A 278 15.73 -9.61 9.55
CA LEU A 278 16.17 -10.50 10.61
C LEU A 278 16.72 -9.70 11.80
N ALA A 279 17.53 -8.66 11.55
CA ALA A 279 18.02 -7.76 12.58
C ALA A 279 16.90 -7.07 13.34
N GLN A 280 15.84 -6.63 12.62
CA GLN A 280 14.65 -6.03 13.24
C GLN A 280 13.92 -7.04 14.14
N ALA A 281 13.77 -8.29 13.67
CA ALA A 281 13.14 -9.36 14.44
C ALA A 281 13.88 -9.62 15.75
N PHE A 282 15.19 -9.76 15.70
CA PHE A 282 16.01 -9.96 16.90
C PHE A 282 16.09 -8.73 17.80
N GLN A 283 16.05 -7.53 17.23
CA GLN A 283 15.98 -6.30 18.00
C GLN A 283 14.69 -6.20 18.82
N ASN A 284 13.54 -6.58 18.22
CA ASN A 284 12.25 -6.63 18.92
C ASN A 284 12.28 -7.63 20.09
N LYS A 285 13.00 -8.75 19.94
CA LYS A 285 13.25 -9.74 21.01
C LYS A 285 14.31 -9.34 22.02
N GLN A 286 14.99 -8.19 21.83
CA GLN A 286 16.12 -7.75 22.63
C GLN A 286 17.35 -8.70 22.54
N GLU A 287 17.42 -9.53 21.52
CA GLU A 287 18.57 -10.38 21.19
C GLU A 287 19.60 -9.56 20.38
N TYR A 288 20.17 -8.56 21.03
CA TYR A 288 21.00 -7.51 20.38
C TYR A 288 22.23 -8.08 19.68
N ASP A 289 22.87 -9.12 20.23
CA ASP A 289 24.04 -9.73 19.60
C ASP A 289 23.74 -10.31 18.22
N LYS A 290 22.60 -10.99 18.08
CA LYS A 290 22.13 -11.48 16.78
C LYS A 290 21.72 -10.33 15.85
N ALA A 291 21.04 -9.33 16.38
CA ALA A 291 20.68 -8.14 15.58
C ALA A 291 21.93 -7.47 15.00
N ILE A 292 23.00 -7.28 15.82
CA ILE A 292 24.27 -6.71 15.38
C ILE A 292 24.94 -7.60 14.32
N LYS A 293 24.93 -8.94 14.51
CA LYS A 293 25.47 -9.86 13.52
C LYS A 293 24.83 -9.63 12.15
N TYR A 294 23.52 -9.66 12.07
CA TYR A 294 22.81 -9.51 10.79
C TYR A 294 22.94 -8.10 10.18
N LEU A 295 22.97 -7.05 11.00
CA LEU A 295 23.29 -5.70 10.52
C LEU A 295 24.70 -5.62 9.95
N THR A 296 25.66 -6.28 10.56
CA THR A 296 27.07 -6.30 10.09
C THR A 296 27.19 -7.10 8.78
N GLU A 297 26.45 -8.21 8.65
CA GLU A 297 26.40 -9.00 7.42
C GLU A 297 25.72 -8.20 6.29
N ALA A 298 24.65 -7.47 6.57
CA ALA A 298 24.03 -6.55 5.62
C ALA A 298 25.00 -5.46 5.15
N LEU A 299 25.73 -4.85 6.08
CA LEU A 299 26.72 -3.82 5.79
C LEU A 299 27.86 -4.35 4.89
N ALA A 300 28.26 -5.61 5.09
CA ALA A 300 29.36 -6.20 4.31
C ALA A 300 29.03 -6.41 2.82
N VAL A 301 27.76 -6.58 2.47
CA VAL A 301 27.31 -6.80 1.08
C VAL A 301 26.69 -5.55 0.44
N GLU A 302 26.34 -4.55 1.23
CA GLU A 302 25.81 -3.30 0.73
C GLU A 302 26.84 -2.51 -0.07
N THR A 303 26.43 -1.90 -1.16
CA THR A 303 27.31 -1.12 -2.05
C THR A 303 26.94 0.36 -2.10
N ASP A 304 25.66 0.69 -1.84
CA ASP A 304 25.19 2.07 -1.82
C ASP A 304 25.59 2.79 -0.53
N ASN A 305 26.18 3.97 -0.66
CA ASN A 305 26.67 4.73 0.48
C ASN A 305 25.58 5.27 1.40
N VAL A 306 24.39 5.55 0.85
CA VAL A 306 23.24 6.02 1.65
C VAL A 306 22.72 4.87 2.50
N GLU A 307 22.61 3.67 1.93
CA GLU A 307 22.16 2.49 2.67
C GLU A 307 23.22 2.02 3.67
N LYS A 308 24.52 2.10 3.34
CA LYS A 308 25.61 1.85 4.29
C LYS A 308 25.53 2.78 5.50
N GLU A 309 25.29 4.06 5.26
CA GLU A 309 25.16 5.03 6.34
C GLU A 309 24.01 4.66 7.28
N LYS A 310 22.82 4.35 6.76
CA LYS A 310 21.67 3.92 7.54
C LYS A 310 21.94 2.66 8.37
N LEU A 311 22.64 1.68 7.79
CA LEU A 311 23.06 0.47 8.49
C LEU A 311 24.02 0.76 9.64
N LEU A 312 25.00 1.62 9.41
CA LEU A 312 25.99 2.03 10.43
C LEU A 312 25.33 2.79 11.58
N VAL A 313 24.41 3.71 11.29
CA VAL A 313 23.60 4.40 12.31
C VAL A 313 22.82 3.38 13.13
N ARG A 314 22.17 2.41 12.49
CA ARG A 314 21.40 1.38 13.18
C ARG A 314 22.27 0.47 14.05
N ILE A 315 23.46 0.07 13.56
CA ILE A 315 24.45 -0.65 14.37
C ILE A 315 24.83 0.19 15.60
N GLY A 316 25.10 1.47 15.40
CA GLY A 316 25.42 2.39 16.50
C GLY A 316 24.33 2.46 17.56
N VAL A 317 23.06 2.56 17.14
CA VAL A 317 21.91 2.58 18.05
C VAL A 317 21.77 1.27 18.83
N VAL A 318 21.92 0.11 18.18
CA VAL A 318 21.83 -1.20 18.86
C VAL A 318 23.00 -1.40 19.83
N GLN A 319 24.21 -0.98 19.44
CA GLN A 319 25.40 -1.00 20.32
C GLN A 319 25.25 -0.08 21.54
N LEU A 320 24.55 1.06 21.41
CA LEU A 320 24.17 1.89 22.56
C LEU A 320 23.25 1.16 23.55
N ALA A 321 22.26 0.43 23.03
CA ALA A 321 21.31 -0.32 23.85
C ALA A 321 22.04 -1.38 24.71
N THR A 322 23.11 -1.97 24.18
CA THR A 322 23.98 -2.92 24.90
C THR A 322 25.09 -2.23 25.75
N LYS A 323 25.13 -0.89 25.76
CA LYS A 323 26.15 -0.08 26.39
C LYS A 323 27.56 -0.34 25.84
N ASN A 324 27.67 -0.86 24.62
CA ASN A 324 28.95 -1.07 23.95
C ASN A 324 29.39 0.23 23.24
N TYR A 325 29.71 1.25 24.03
CA TYR A 325 29.96 2.61 23.53
C TYR A 325 31.17 2.73 22.59
N ALA A 326 32.14 1.81 22.67
CA ALA A 326 33.29 1.81 21.77
C ALA A 326 32.88 1.46 20.34
N GLU A 327 32.12 0.37 20.17
CA GLU A 327 31.63 -0.05 18.86
C GLU A 327 30.51 0.88 18.32
N ALA A 328 29.63 1.38 19.20
CA ALA A 328 28.66 2.40 18.85
C ALA A 328 29.34 3.66 18.26
N ARG A 329 30.40 4.15 18.92
CA ARG A 329 31.17 5.29 18.42
C ARG A 329 31.84 5.00 17.09
N LYS A 330 32.43 3.81 16.93
CA LYS A 330 33.10 3.41 15.69
C LYS A 330 32.09 3.44 14.51
N ALA A 331 30.96 2.77 14.67
CA ALA A 331 29.90 2.75 13.64
C ALA A 331 29.40 4.18 13.32
N ALA A 332 29.16 5.00 14.33
CA ALA A 332 28.70 6.37 14.13
C ALA A 332 29.77 7.27 13.44
N LEU A 333 31.06 7.08 13.69
CA LEU A 333 32.13 7.82 12.99
C LEU A 333 32.22 7.38 11.51
N GLU A 334 32.02 6.11 11.22
CA GLU A 334 31.95 5.61 9.84
C GLU A 334 30.70 6.17 9.12
N ALA A 335 29.55 6.21 9.80
CA ALA A 335 28.33 6.84 9.27
C ALA A 335 28.54 8.33 8.99
N GLN A 336 29.16 9.08 9.93
CA GLN A 336 29.47 10.49 9.77
C GLN A 336 30.38 10.77 8.55
N ALA A 337 31.30 9.87 8.26
CA ALA A 337 32.16 10.00 7.07
C ALA A 337 31.37 9.86 5.76
N LEU A 338 30.28 9.11 5.76
CA LEU A 338 29.39 8.94 4.59
C LEU A 338 28.36 10.08 4.49
N ASN A 339 27.79 10.48 5.62
CA ASN A 339 26.81 11.56 5.69
C ASN A 339 27.03 12.47 6.93
N PRO A 340 27.72 13.61 6.78
CA PRO A 340 27.98 14.54 7.88
C PRO A 340 26.74 15.36 8.30
N GLU A 341 25.60 15.23 7.64
CA GLU A 341 24.36 15.96 7.94
C GLU A 341 23.28 15.07 8.59
N ASP A 342 23.57 13.79 8.91
CA ASP A 342 22.64 12.94 9.62
C ASP A 342 22.60 13.22 11.12
N GLY A 343 21.43 13.62 11.63
CA GLY A 343 21.22 13.98 13.04
C GLY A 343 21.35 12.79 14.00
N MET A 344 20.96 11.57 13.57
CA MET A 344 21.05 10.36 14.40
C MET A 344 22.50 9.93 14.64
N THR A 345 23.36 10.11 13.68
CA THR A 345 24.80 9.89 13.82
C THR A 345 25.39 10.71 14.98
N TYR A 346 25.08 12.01 15.01
CA TYR A 346 25.53 12.87 16.11
C TYR A 346 24.85 12.53 17.44
N PHE A 347 23.60 12.10 17.40
CA PHE A 347 22.90 11.65 18.60
C PHE A 347 23.59 10.42 19.25
N VAL A 348 24.01 9.44 18.43
CA VAL A 348 24.79 8.27 18.89
C VAL A 348 26.17 8.72 19.44
N LEU A 349 26.89 9.53 18.69
CA LEU A 349 28.22 10.03 19.12
C LEU A 349 28.14 10.76 20.44
N ALA A 350 27.17 11.63 20.64
CA ALA A 350 27.01 12.40 21.86
C ALA A 350 26.79 11.50 23.10
N GLN A 351 26.01 10.44 22.95
CA GLN A 351 25.79 9.46 24.01
C GLN A 351 27.09 8.69 24.34
N CYS A 352 27.86 8.31 23.31
CA CYS A 352 29.15 7.66 23.50
C CYS A 352 30.13 8.58 24.23
N TYR A 353 30.19 9.87 23.92
CA TYR A 353 31.04 10.85 24.61
C TYR A 353 30.56 11.10 26.04
N GLY A 354 29.24 11.17 26.28
CA GLY A 354 28.67 11.27 27.61
C GLY A 354 29.01 10.06 28.49
N ALA A 355 29.03 8.85 27.93
CA ALA A 355 29.45 7.66 28.66
C ALA A 355 30.94 7.68 29.01
N GLN A 356 31.81 8.22 28.16
CA GLN A 356 33.24 8.41 28.44
C GLN A 356 33.49 9.47 29.51
N ALA A 357 32.54 10.39 29.69
CA ALA A 357 32.64 11.47 30.68
C ALA A 357 32.44 11.02 32.13
N SER A 358 32.08 9.77 32.39
CA SER A 358 31.75 9.25 33.74
C SER A 358 32.92 9.05 34.70
N GLY A 359 34.14 9.44 34.32
CA GLY A 359 35.32 9.36 35.17
C GLY A 359 35.42 10.50 36.18
N ALA A 360 36.16 10.27 37.27
CA ALA A 360 36.34 11.24 38.36
C ALA A 360 37.40 12.33 38.11
N ASN A 361 38.13 12.27 36.98
CA ASN A 361 39.17 13.26 36.68
C ASN A 361 38.63 14.36 35.75
N PHE A 362 39.29 15.50 35.74
CA PHE A 362 38.91 16.67 34.95
C PHE A 362 38.77 16.37 33.45
N THR A 363 39.70 15.61 32.88
CA THR A 363 39.62 15.24 31.44
C THR A 363 38.37 14.44 31.13
N SER A 364 37.96 13.51 31.99
CA SER A 364 36.73 12.77 31.87
C SER A 364 35.52 13.70 31.98
N GLN A 365 35.47 14.59 32.96
CA GLN A 365 34.39 15.56 33.11
C GLN A 365 34.32 16.54 31.92
N ALA A 366 35.46 16.95 31.35
CA ALA A 366 35.53 17.79 30.17
C ALA A 366 34.95 17.14 28.92
N MET A 367 34.80 15.81 28.86
CA MET A 367 34.06 15.11 27.80
C MET A 367 32.59 15.48 27.79
N TYR A 368 31.98 15.96 28.88
CA TYR A 368 30.61 16.47 28.85
C TYR A 368 30.46 17.74 28.01
N TRP A 369 31.50 18.52 27.79
CA TRP A 369 31.47 19.63 26.82
C TRP A 369 31.36 19.10 25.39
N VAL A 370 32.17 18.07 25.08
CA VAL A 370 32.13 17.41 23.75
C VAL A 370 30.77 16.76 23.52
N ALA A 371 30.26 16.03 24.53
CA ALA A 371 28.93 15.40 24.43
C ALA A 371 27.82 16.44 24.22
N TYR A 372 27.89 17.58 24.90
CA TYR A 372 26.93 18.67 24.74
C TYR A 372 27.00 19.27 23.34
N ASP A 373 28.18 19.67 22.84
CA ASP A 373 28.35 20.26 21.50
C ASP A 373 27.88 19.31 20.41
N THR A 374 28.16 18.01 20.57
CA THR A 374 27.74 16.97 19.62
C THR A 374 26.23 16.76 19.66
N MET A 375 25.60 16.78 20.85
CA MET A 375 24.14 16.65 20.98
C MET A 375 23.42 17.90 20.49
N GLU A 376 24.02 19.10 20.67
CA GLU A 376 23.48 20.33 20.09
C GLU A 376 23.41 20.26 18.56
N LYS A 377 24.48 19.73 17.93
CA LYS A 377 24.48 19.48 16.49
C LYS A 377 23.41 18.44 16.10
N ALA A 378 23.27 17.37 16.86
CA ALA A 378 22.20 16.40 16.65
C ALA A 378 20.81 17.05 16.68
N ALA A 379 20.53 17.87 17.71
CA ALA A 379 19.24 18.55 17.85
C ALA A 379 18.90 19.52 16.69
N GLN A 380 19.94 20.10 16.06
CA GLN A 380 19.77 20.96 14.89
C GLN A 380 19.41 20.18 13.63
N LEU A 381 19.97 18.96 13.45
CA LEU A 381 19.86 18.13 12.26
C LEU A 381 18.70 17.13 12.33
N LEU A 382 18.31 16.69 13.52
CA LEU A 382 17.16 15.78 13.70
C LEU A 382 15.89 16.44 13.16
N GLU A 383 15.02 15.66 12.51
CA GLU A 383 13.73 16.13 12.03
C GLU A 383 12.59 15.81 13.00
N GLU A 384 12.64 14.65 13.65
CA GLU A 384 11.60 14.15 14.55
C GLU A 384 11.51 14.94 15.87
N ALA A 385 10.32 15.43 16.20
CA ALA A 385 10.08 16.27 17.38
C ALA A 385 10.46 15.57 18.70
N ASP A 386 10.12 14.29 18.83
CA ASP A 386 10.39 13.47 20.03
C ASP A 386 11.90 13.25 20.25
N LEU A 387 12.64 13.04 19.15
CA LEU A 387 14.11 12.93 19.22
C LEU A 387 14.76 14.26 19.57
N LYS A 388 14.26 15.39 19.05
CA LYS A 388 14.72 16.74 19.43
C LYS A 388 14.48 17.02 20.91
N GLU A 389 13.32 16.65 21.43
CA GLU A 389 13.01 16.79 22.85
C GLU A 389 13.96 15.95 23.71
N THR A 390 14.21 14.71 23.30
CA THR A 390 15.15 13.80 23.97
C THR A 390 16.57 14.37 23.95
N ALA A 391 17.04 14.87 22.81
CA ALA A 391 18.35 15.53 22.69
C ALA A 391 18.43 16.73 23.62
N THR A 392 17.40 17.55 23.71
CA THR A 392 17.34 18.72 24.61
C THR A 392 17.43 18.30 26.07
N LYS A 393 16.76 17.26 26.51
CA LYS A 393 16.86 16.70 27.87
C LYS A 393 18.25 16.19 28.15
N MET A 394 18.90 15.51 27.22
CA MET A 394 20.27 15.01 27.34
C MET A 394 21.30 16.16 27.44
N MET A 395 21.12 17.21 26.62
CA MET A 395 21.95 18.41 26.71
C MET A 395 21.88 19.04 28.13
N ALA A 396 20.68 19.12 28.69
CA ALA A 396 20.52 19.62 30.06
C ALA A 396 21.23 18.74 31.08
N ALA A 397 21.18 17.41 30.94
CA ALA A 397 21.91 16.47 31.78
C ALA A 397 23.44 16.64 31.65
N PHE A 398 23.97 16.71 30.43
CA PHE A 398 25.41 16.96 30.21
C PHE A 398 25.85 18.28 30.82
N ARG A 399 25.04 19.34 30.65
CA ARG A 399 25.32 20.64 31.24
C ARG A 399 25.42 20.59 32.77
N SER A 400 24.56 19.82 33.44
CA SER A 400 24.60 19.71 34.91
C SER A 400 25.83 18.98 35.43
N ALA A 401 26.55 18.25 34.59
CA ALA A 401 27.73 17.47 34.89
C ALA A 401 29.06 18.15 34.44
N TRP A 402 29.01 19.38 33.95
CA TRP A 402 30.21 20.13 33.58
C TRP A 402 31.11 20.36 34.77
N PRO A 403 32.46 20.47 34.57
CA PRO A 403 33.39 20.85 35.61
C PRO A 403 32.97 22.12 36.35
N SER A 404 33.21 22.17 37.65
CA SER A 404 32.99 23.36 38.46
C SER A 404 33.96 24.47 38.11
N LYS A 405 33.69 25.70 38.54
CA LYS A 405 34.62 26.82 38.41
C LYS A 405 35.96 26.57 39.11
N GLU A 406 35.92 25.86 40.25
CA GLU A 406 37.12 25.49 40.99
C GLU A 406 37.96 24.49 40.20
N GLU A 407 37.33 23.45 39.62
CA GLU A 407 38.02 22.46 38.78
C GLU A 407 38.62 23.10 37.54
N CYS A 408 37.89 24.02 36.89
CA CYS A 408 38.40 24.79 35.76
C CYS A 408 39.63 25.62 36.17
N PHE A 409 39.58 26.28 37.32
CA PHE A 409 40.68 27.09 37.85
C PHE A 409 41.91 26.24 38.14
N PHE A 410 41.77 25.10 38.83
CA PHE A 410 42.87 24.22 39.12
C PHE A 410 43.50 23.56 37.87
N ASN A 411 42.77 23.48 36.77
CA ASN A 411 43.28 22.97 35.50
C ASN A 411 43.66 24.08 34.50
N GLU A 412 43.78 25.32 34.99
CA GLU A 412 44.24 26.50 34.23
C GLU A 412 43.43 26.78 32.95
N VAL A 413 42.14 26.48 32.94
CA VAL A 413 41.27 26.76 31.81
C VAL A 413 40.22 27.82 32.12
N GLN A 414 39.86 28.62 31.12
CA GLN A 414 38.91 29.72 31.26
C GLN A 414 37.64 29.46 30.42
N ALA A 415 36.48 29.78 30.98
CA ALA A 415 35.22 29.67 30.28
C ALA A 415 35.24 30.46 28.95
N GLY A 416 34.77 29.86 27.87
CA GLY A 416 34.82 30.41 26.52
C GLY A 416 36.08 30.09 25.72
N GLN A 417 37.13 29.58 26.38
CA GLN A 417 38.37 29.18 25.73
C GLN A 417 38.17 27.90 24.91
N ARG A 418 38.85 27.81 23.74
CA ARG A 418 38.94 26.57 22.98
C ARG A 418 39.78 25.54 23.72
N TYR A 419 39.31 24.34 23.83
CA TYR A 419 40.00 23.25 24.50
C TYR A 419 39.92 21.97 23.65
N VAL A 420 40.87 21.08 23.83
CA VAL A 420 40.92 19.80 23.13
C VAL A 420 40.87 18.66 24.11
N VAL A 421 39.84 17.86 24.09
CA VAL A 421 39.66 16.68 24.93
C VAL A 421 39.77 15.45 24.06
N ASN A 422 40.72 14.55 24.33
CA ASN A 422 40.91 13.31 23.56
C ASN A 422 40.96 13.53 22.04
N GLY A 423 41.58 14.62 21.59
CA GLY A 423 41.67 14.97 20.17
C GLY A 423 40.45 15.70 19.59
N ILE A 424 39.40 15.94 20.38
CA ILE A 424 38.18 16.62 19.94
C ILE A 424 38.14 18.05 20.46
N ALA A 425 37.98 19.01 19.58
CA ALA A 425 37.88 20.42 19.95
C ALA A 425 36.48 20.74 20.50
N THR A 426 36.48 21.49 21.60
CA THR A 426 35.26 21.96 22.27
C THR A 426 35.51 23.32 22.91
N THR A 427 34.52 23.89 23.54
CA THR A 427 34.62 25.15 24.30
C THR A 427 34.49 24.87 25.78
N VAL A 428 35.39 25.46 26.59
CA VAL A 428 35.35 25.36 28.05
C VAL A 428 34.08 26.00 28.61
N ARG A 429 33.38 25.24 29.45
CA ARG A 429 32.17 25.68 30.16
C ARG A 429 32.27 25.22 31.62
N CYS A 430 32.12 26.12 32.55
CA CYS A 430 32.25 25.83 33.97
C CYS A 430 30.93 26.16 34.68
N ILE A 431 30.44 25.26 35.52
CA ILE A 431 29.27 25.49 36.36
C ILE A 431 29.64 26.04 37.73
N ARG A 432 28.61 26.54 38.44
CA ARG A 432 28.82 27.17 39.76
C ARG A 432 29.33 26.20 40.79
#